data_4a6c30a8f73d9611a9cb95cbb03e1389
#
_entry.id   4a6c30a8f73d9611a9cb95cbb03e1389
#
_cell.length_a   1.000
_cell.length_b   1.000
_cell.length_c   1.000
_cell.angle_alpha   90.00
_cell.angle_beta   90.00
_cell.angle_gamma   90.00
#
_symmetry.space_group_name_H-M   'P 1'
#
loop_
_entity.id
_entity.type
_entity.pdbx_description
1 polymer ?
#
loop_
_entity_poly.entity_id
_entity_poly.type
_entity_poly.pdbx_seq_one_letter_code
_entity_poly.pdbx_strand_id
1 'polypeptide(L)'
;MIDVADFDVIFLSYKEPNKEQNWLDLKTKCPWAKRVDGVEGSDAAHKAAGDASTTERFILVDGDNIVNPALFDQQLDDTALPTDAVIRWQGYNIINGLKYGNGGVSSWTRKFVKEMKTHENSEGDAESEIEFCFHDRYVAMKKCYSTTMINYSEHQAWQSGFREGVKMSLDRGHRVSPGEFTKRIDKNNLRNLLVWMSVGADVKHGLWAIHGACYGSYMTTLAGETWNYKVTKDFASLDTLWNAVYESIRYDIEERIVDLHKDLNYHLGLSASL
;
A
#
# COMPACT_ATOMS: atom_id res chain seq x y z
N MET A 1 -26.41 1.79 -14.15
CA MET A 1 -25.05 1.64 -14.77
C MET A 1 -24.49 3.04 -14.95
N ILE A 2 -23.35 3.31 -14.41
CA ILE A 2 -22.66 4.61 -14.49
C ILE A 2 -21.31 4.36 -15.15
N ASP A 3 -20.95 5.17 -16.16
CA ASP A 3 -19.65 5.07 -16.82
C ASP A 3 -18.55 5.68 -15.94
N VAL A 4 -17.42 4.98 -15.80
CA VAL A 4 -16.28 5.50 -15.03
C VAL A 4 -15.71 6.77 -15.67
N ALA A 5 -15.83 6.92 -16.98
CA ALA A 5 -15.40 8.12 -17.71
C ALA A 5 -16.20 9.39 -17.35
N ASP A 6 -17.39 9.25 -16.75
CA ASP A 6 -18.21 10.38 -16.32
C ASP A 6 -17.74 10.99 -14.98
N PHE A 7 -16.80 10.33 -14.30
CA PHE A 7 -16.27 10.81 -13.04
C PHE A 7 -15.04 11.69 -13.20
N ASP A 8 -14.90 12.67 -12.31
CA ASP A 8 -13.63 13.33 -12.11
C ASP A 8 -12.57 12.31 -11.70
N VAL A 9 -11.37 12.43 -12.24
CA VAL A 9 -10.21 11.62 -11.88
C VAL A 9 -9.22 12.52 -11.17
N ILE A 10 -8.90 12.18 -9.93
CA ILE A 10 -7.99 12.96 -9.08
C ILE A 10 -6.71 12.17 -8.85
N PHE A 11 -5.60 12.70 -9.32
CA PHE A 11 -4.27 12.17 -9.04
C PHE A 11 -3.78 12.75 -7.71
N LEU A 12 -3.60 11.89 -6.72
CA LEU A 12 -3.16 12.27 -5.39
C LEU A 12 -1.69 11.93 -5.19
N SER A 13 -0.86 12.92 -4.98
CA SER A 13 0.59 12.74 -4.83
C SER A 13 1.18 13.58 -3.70
N TYR A 14 2.29 13.11 -3.15
CA TYR A 14 2.99 13.80 -2.06
C TYR A 14 4.50 13.84 -2.31
N LYS A 15 5.22 12.82 -1.87
CA LYS A 15 6.68 12.71 -1.95
C LYS A 15 7.17 11.56 -2.85
N GLU A 16 6.28 10.92 -3.59
CA GLU A 16 6.65 9.82 -4.47
C GLU A 16 7.67 10.31 -5.51
N PRO A 17 8.83 9.65 -5.64
CA PRO A 17 9.92 10.13 -6.51
C PRO A 17 9.56 10.07 -8.00
N ASN A 18 8.56 9.28 -8.39
CA ASN A 18 8.05 9.10 -9.74
C ASN A 18 6.73 9.83 -10.02
N LYS A 19 6.22 10.66 -9.10
CA LYS A 19 4.91 11.30 -9.22
C LYS A 19 4.75 12.16 -10.47
N GLU A 20 5.79 12.88 -10.90
CA GLU A 20 5.71 13.74 -12.08
C GLU A 20 5.57 12.92 -13.38
N GLN A 21 6.34 11.84 -13.49
CA GLN A 21 6.26 10.93 -14.63
C GLN A 21 4.88 10.25 -14.69
N ASN A 22 4.38 9.77 -13.55
CA ASN A 22 3.10 9.09 -13.46
C ASN A 22 1.92 10.05 -13.72
N TRP A 23 2.04 11.30 -13.28
CA TRP A 23 1.08 12.36 -13.62
C TRP A 23 1.00 12.62 -15.12
N LEU A 24 2.15 12.76 -15.78
CA LEU A 24 2.19 12.97 -17.22
C LEU A 24 1.60 11.77 -17.98
N ASP A 25 1.92 10.55 -17.56
CA ASP A 25 1.33 9.34 -18.11
C ASP A 25 -0.20 9.33 -17.96
N LEU A 26 -0.72 9.63 -16.76
CA LEU A 26 -2.15 9.71 -16.53
C LEU A 26 -2.81 10.77 -17.42
N LYS A 27 -2.21 11.95 -17.56
CA LYS A 27 -2.76 13.03 -18.39
C LYS A 27 -2.87 12.65 -19.87
N THR A 28 -2.02 11.78 -20.37
CA THR A 28 -2.13 11.29 -21.77
C THR A 28 -3.34 10.34 -21.95
N LYS A 29 -3.70 9.60 -20.90
CA LYS A 29 -4.80 8.62 -20.89
C LYS A 29 -6.12 9.23 -20.45
N CYS A 30 -6.07 10.24 -19.60
CA CYS A 30 -7.19 10.92 -18.98
C CYS A 30 -6.94 12.45 -19.00
N PRO A 31 -7.18 13.15 -20.14
CA PRO A 31 -6.90 14.58 -20.26
C PRO A 31 -7.67 15.47 -19.26
N TRP A 32 -8.81 15.01 -18.76
CA TRP A 32 -9.63 15.71 -17.76
C TRP A 32 -9.18 15.44 -16.31
N ALA A 33 -8.19 14.60 -16.06
CA ALA A 33 -7.67 14.37 -14.72
C ALA A 33 -7.20 15.67 -14.08
N LYS A 34 -7.48 15.81 -12.79
CA LYS A 34 -7.03 16.89 -11.91
C LYS A 34 -5.96 16.36 -10.97
N ARG A 35 -5.15 17.23 -10.39
CA ARG A 35 -4.09 16.85 -9.46
C ARG A 35 -4.26 17.55 -8.12
N VAL A 36 -4.07 16.79 -7.05
CA VAL A 36 -3.83 17.27 -5.69
C VAL A 36 -2.45 16.78 -5.29
N ASP A 37 -1.52 17.70 -5.00
CA ASP A 37 -0.12 17.39 -4.72
C ASP A 37 0.36 18.11 -3.48
N GLY A 38 1.21 17.45 -2.68
CA GLY A 38 1.93 18.05 -1.57
C GLY A 38 1.10 18.31 -0.31
N VAL A 39 -0.12 17.78 -0.22
CA VAL A 39 -0.92 17.87 1.00
C VAL A 39 -0.43 16.86 2.01
N GLU A 40 0.04 17.35 3.15
CA GLU A 40 0.56 16.53 4.23
C GLU A 40 -0.58 15.88 5.02
N GLY A 41 -0.43 14.58 5.31
CA GLY A 41 -1.40 13.78 6.02
C GLY A 41 -2.44 13.14 5.10
N SER A 42 -2.68 11.86 5.33
CA SER A 42 -3.57 11.04 4.50
C SER A 42 -5.02 11.54 4.55
N ASP A 43 -5.49 11.92 5.73
CA ASP A 43 -6.85 12.44 5.94
C ASP A 43 -7.05 13.76 5.18
N ALA A 44 -6.15 14.72 5.37
CA ALA A 44 -6.21 16.01 4.70
C ALA A 44 -6.09 15.88 3.17
N ALA A 45 -5.20 15.00 2.69
CA ALA A 45 -4.98 14.77 1.27
C ALA A 45 -6.23 14.19 0.58
N HIS A 46 -6.92 13.23 1.20
CA HIS A 46 -8.15 12.67 0.64
C HIS A 46 -9.31 13.69 0.66
N LYS A 47 -9.42 14.49 1.70
CA LYS A 47 -10.41 15.59 1.75
C LYS A 47 -10.16 16.61 0.66
N ALA A 48 -8.91 17.00 0.45
CA ALA A 48 -8.52 17.89 -0.65
C ALA A 48 -8.84 17.28 -2.03
N ALA A 49 -8.69 15.96 -2.19
CA ALA A 49 -9.11 15.27 -3.42
C ALA A 49 -10.63 15.33 -3.63
N GLY A 50 -11.42 15.13 -2.58
CA GLY A 50 -12.86 15.29 -2.61
C GLY A 50 -13.30 16.71 -2.94
N ASP A 51 -12.60 17.72 -2.42
CA ASP A 51 -12.89 19.15 -2.70
C ASP A 51 -12.52 19.54 -4.14
N ALA A 52 -11.48 18.92 -4.72
CA ALA A 52 -11.09 19.14 -6.11
C ALA A 52 -12.07 18.50 -7.12
N SER A 53 -12.88 17.54 -6.69
CA SER A 53 -13.90 16.91 -7.53
C SER A 53 -15.16 17.78 -7.66
N THR A 54 -15.71 17.84 -8.87
CA THR A 54 -17.01 18.43 -9.18
C THR A 54 -18.12 17.38 -9.32
N THR A 55 -17.74 16.11 -9.49
CA THR A 55 -18.66 14.98 -9.49
C THR A 55 -18.82 14.42 -8.08
N GLU A 56 -20.02 13.97 -7.69
CA GLU A 56 -20.27 13.41 -6.35
C GLU A 56 -19.42 12.17 -6.09
N ARG A 57 -19.25 11.32 -7.09
CA ARG A 57 -18.30 10.22 -7.09
C ARG A 57 -17.10 10.58 -7.96
N PHE A 58 -15.91 10.25 -7.53
CA PHE A 58 -14.67 10.48 -8.27
C PHE A 58 -13.75 9.26 -8.20
N ILE A 59 -12.81 9.20 -9.12
CA ILE A 59 -11.71 8.22 -9.11
C ILE A 59 -10.48 8.87 -8.47
N LEU A 60 -9.88 8.19 -7.51
CA LEU A 60 -8.60 8.54 -6.92
C LEU A 60 -7.52 7.65 -7.49
N VAL A 61 -6.40 8.24 -7.88
CA VAL A 61 -5.21 7.56 -8.37
C VAL A 61 -4.02 8.03 -7.54
N ASP A 62 -3.39 7.09 -6.81
CA ASP A 62 -2.20 7.40 -6.01
C ASP A 62 -0.98 7.68 -6.88
N GLY A 63 -0.08 8.54 -6.40
CA GLY A 63 1.05 9.10 -7.13
C GLY A 63 2.08 8.10 -7.64
N ASP A 64 2.12 6.90 -7.08
CA ASP A 64 2.99 5.80 -7.50
C ASP A 64 2.34 4.83 -8.51
N ASN A 65 1.14 5.13 -9.01
CA ASN A 65 0.41 4.23 -9.91
C ASN A 65 0.43 4.68 -11.38
N ILE A 66 0.59 3.69 -12.25
CA ILE A 66 0.35 3.77 -13.70
C ILE A 66 -0.98 3.10 -14.00
N VAL A 67 -1.94 3.86 -14.54
CA VAL A 67 -3.30 3.38 -14.81
C VAL A 67 -3.38 2.72 -16.19
N ASN A 68 -4.09 1.59 -16.28
CA ASN A 68 -4.51 1.01 -17.54
C ASN A 68 -5.73 1.80 -18.05
N PRO A 69 -5.71 2.36 -19.28
CA PRO A 69 -6.80 3.17 -19.81
C PRO A 69 -8.15 2.42 -19.90
N ALA A 70 -8.14 1.10 -19.96
CA ALA A 70 -9.36 0.29 -19.90
C ALA A 70 -10.17 0.45 -18.59
N LEU A 71 -9.62 1.12 -17.58
CA LEU A 71 -10.37 1.57 -16.40
C LEU A 71 -11.51 2.52 -16.81
N PHE A 72 -11.23 3.44 -17.73
CA PHE A 72 -12.18 4.48 -18.14
C PHE A 72 -13.30 3.96 -19.03
N ASP A 73 -13.13 2.73 -19.58
CA ASP A 73 -14.18 2.03 -20.33
C ASP A 73 -15.11 1.18 -19.45
N GLN A 74 -14.92 1.23 -18.12
CA GLN A 74 -15.71 0.42 -17.20
C GLN A 74 -17.06 1.07 -16.89
N GLN A 75 -18.06 0.22 -16.71
CA GLN A 75 -19.37 0.57 -16.18
C GLN A 75 -19.53 -0.01 -14.77
N LEU A 76 -20.04 0.78 -13.87
CA LEU A 76 -20.39 0.38 -12.51
C LEU A 76 -21.89 0.17 -12.40
N ASP A 77 -22.29 -0.93 -11.77
CA ASP A 77 -23.68 -1.17 -11.43
C ASP A 77 -24.00 -0.46 -10.10
N ASP A 78 -24.52 0.75 -10.22
CA ASP A 78 -24.89 1.59 -9.08
C ASP A 78 -26.07 1.04 -8.29
N THR A 79 -26.88 0.15 -8.86
CA THR A 79 -28.01 -0.48 -8.16
C THR A 79 -27.58 -1.63 -7.26
N ALA A 80 -26.42 -2.25 -7.56
CA ALA A 80 -25.84 -3.34 -6.78
C ALA A 80 -24.88 -2.86 -5.69
N LEU A 81 -24.54 -1.57 -5.68
CA LEU A 81 -23.55 -1.00 -4.75
C LEU A 81 -24.23 -0.08 -3.73
N PRO A 82 -23.81 -0.11 -2.44
CA PRO A 82 -24.24 0.93 -1.50
C PRO A 82 -23.91 2.33 -2.04
N THR A 83 -24.78 3.30 -1.81
CA THR A 83 -24.64 4.67 -2.35
C THR A 83 -23.26 5.30 -2.03
N ASP A 84 -22.77 5.06 -0.81
CA ASP A 84 -21.48 5.59 -0.34
C ASP A 84 -20.36 4.54 -0.39
N ALA A 85 -20.49 3.47 -1.20
CA ALA A 85 -19.48 2.45 -1.31
C ALA A 85 -18.15 3.04 -1.80
N VAL A 86 -17.07 2.64 -1.13
CA VAL A 86 -15.71 2.83 -1.62
C VAL A 86 -15.38 1.64 -2.51
N ILE A 87 -15.18 1.89 -3.79
CA ILE A 87 -14.82 0.85 -4.75
C ILE A 87 -13.32 0.90 -4.94
N ARG A 88 -12.65 -0.24 -4.81
CA ARG A 88 -11.22 -0.33 -5.08
C ARG A 88 -10.93 -1.45 -6.06
N TRP A 89 -10.06 -1.17 -7.01
CA TRP A 89 -9.56 -2.18 -7.96
C TRP A 89 -8.25 -2.75 -7.45
N GLN A 90 -7.91 -3.93 -7.96
CA GLN A 90 -6.61 -4.51 -7.70
C GLN A 90 -5.52 -3.75 -8.48
N GLY A 91 -4.34 -3.63 -7.89
CA GLY A 91 -3.12 -3.18 -8.54
C GLY A 91 -2.13 -4.33 -8.73
N TYR A 92 -1.34 -4.24 -9.78
CA TYR A 92 -0.21 -5.11 -10.04
C TYR A 92 1.05 -4.51 -9.43
N ASN A 93 1.70 -5.22 -8.53
CA ASN A 93 2.96 -4.78 -7.96
C ASN A 93 4.11 -5.04 -8.93
N ILE A 94 4.83 -3.99 -9.33
CA ILE A 94 5.90 -4.08 -10.33
C ILE A 94 7.08 -4.94 -9.88
N ILE A 95 7.34 -5.07 -8.59
CA ILE A 95 8.48 -5.82 -8.06
C ILE A 95 8.19 -7.31 -8.02
N ASN A 96 7.08 -7.71 -7.41
CA ASN A 96 6.83 -9.11 -7.08
C ASN A 96 5.62 -9.74 -7.77
N GLY A 97 4.95 -9.00 -8.65
CA GLY A 97 3.83 -9.50 -9.45
C GLY A 97 2.54 -9.74 -8.68
N LEU A 98 2.47 -9.43 -7.40
CA LEU A 98 1.25 -9.58 -6.63
C LEU A 98 0.13 -8.70 -7.18
N LYS A 99 -1.09 -9.26 -7.19
CA LYS A 99 -2.33 -8.55 -7.49
C LYS A 99 -3.23 -8.64 -6.28
N TYR A 100 -3.42 -7.52 -5.60
CA TYR A 100 -4.30 -7.47 -4.43
C TYR A 100 -4.92 -6.08 -4.24
N GLY A 101 -5.84 -5.95 -3.30
CA GLY A 101 -6.78 -4.84 -3.16
C GLY A 101 -6.22 -3.52 -2.66
N ASN A 102 -4.94 -3.24 -2.85
CA ASN A 102 -4.28 -2.03 -2.41
C ASN A 102 -3.63 -1.29 -3.59
N GLY A 103 -4.30 -1.28 -4.72
CA GLY A 103 -3.75 -0.87 -5.98
C GLY A 103 -3.63 0.63 -6.23
N GLY A 104 -3.90 1.47 -5.26
CA GLY A 104 -3.83 2.91 -5.43
C GLY A 104 -4.80 3.50 -6.47
N VAL A 105 -5.79 2.70 -6.92
CA VAL A 105 -6.90 3.16 -7.74
C VAL A 105 -8.21 2.79 -7.07
N SER A 106 -8.97 3.81 -6.70
CA SER A 106 -10.21 3.66 -5.96
C SER A 106 -11.26 4.69 -6.38
N SER A 107 -12.52 4.42 -6.10
CA SER A 107 -13.62 5.36 -6.32
C SER A 107 -14.27 5.69 -4.99
N TRP A 108 -14.42 6.98 -4.76
CA TRP A 108 -14.93 7.56 -3.53
C TRP A 108 -16.12 8.47 -3.81
N THR A 109 -17.01 8.66 -2.84
CA THR A 109 -17.94 9.79 -2.86
C THR A 109 -17.37 10.96 -2.07
N ARG A 110 -17.67 12.18 -2.50
CA ARG A 110 -17.26 13.40 -1.80
C ARG A 110 -17.80 13.42 -0.37
N LYS A 111 -19.04 12.98 -0.19
CA LYS A 111 -19.67 12.86 1.13
C LYS A 111 -18.86 11.93 2.04
N PHE A 112 -18.57 10.70 1.58
CA PHE A 112 -17.84 9.71 2.38
C PHE A 112 -16.45 10.24 2.79
N VAL A 113 -15.70 10.78 1.83
CA VAL A 113 -14.35 11.31 2.09
C VAL A 113 -14.37 12.45 3.10
N LYS A 114 -15.39 13.31 3.05
CA LYS A 114 -15.54 14.43 4.00
C LYS A 114 -15.80 13.95 5.43
N GLU A 115 -16.56 12.88 5.58
CA GLU A 115 -17.00 12.35 6.87
C GLU A 115 -16.02 11.29 7.45
N MET A 116 -15.21 10.65 6.60
CA MET A 116 -14.31 9.59 7.04
C MET A 116 -13.20 10.10 7.96
N LYS A 117 -12.71 9.20 8.79
CA LYS A 117 -11.44 9.32 9.51
C LYS A 117 -10.47 8.26 8.99
N THR A 118 -9.30 8.69 8.53
CA THR A 118 -8.25 7.75 8.12
C THR A 118 -7.54 7.16 9.34
N HIS A 119 -6.64 6.21 9.09
CA HIS A 119 -5.83 5.58 10.14
C HIS A 119 -5.04 6.58 11.01
N GLU A 120 -4.79 7.80 10.54
CA GLU A 120 -4.13 8.86 11.32
C GLU A 120 -5.04 9.39 12.45
N ASN A 121 -6.34 9.43 12.21
CA ASN A 121 -7.34 10.00 13.09
C ASN A 121 -8.36 8.96 13.58
N SER A 122 -8.08 7.66 13.37
CA SER A 122 -8.98 6.61 13.82
C SER A 122 -8.91 6.48 15.33
N GLU A 123 -10.07 6.45 15.97
CA GLU A 123 -10.26 6.15 17.38
C GLU A 123 -10.70 4.69 17.58
N GLY A 124 -10.45 3.87 16.56
CA GLY A 124 -11.00 2.52 16.46
C GLY A 124 -10.14 1.44 17.12
N ASP A 125 -10.39 0.24 16.68
CA ASP A 125 -9.63 -0.94 17.07
C ASP A 125 -8.23 -0.97 16.41
N ALA A 126 -7.41 -1.94 16.79
CA ALA A 126 -6.05 -2.07 16.30
C ALA A 126 -5.96 -2.27 14.77
N GLU A 127 -6.99 -2.86 14.15
CA GLU A 127 -7.04 -3.08 12.70
C GLU A 127 -7.21 -1.75 11.95
N SER A 128 -8.13 -0.89 12.39
CA SER A 128 -8.36 0.43 11.79
C SER A 128 -7.19 1.39 11.99
N GLU A 129 -6.32 1.15 12.96
CA GLU A 129 -5.09 1.90 13.16
C GLU A 129 -3.97 1.53 12.20
N ILE A 130 -4.03 0.37 11.56
CA ILE A 130 -3.00 -0.12 10.64
C ILE A 130 -3.45 0.00 9.18
N GLU A 131 -4.69 -0.39 8.90
CA GLU A 131 -5.24 -0.33 7.54
C GLU A 131 -5.83 1.05 7.26
N PHE A 132 -5.59 1.52 6.04
CA PHE A 132 -6.17 2.78 5.59
C PHE A 132 -7.69 2.65 5.48
N CYS A 133 -8.42 3.48 6.23
CA CYS A 133 -9.88 3.59 6.17
C CYS A 133 -10.60 2.22 6.13
N PHE A 134 -10.45 1.44 7.18
CA PHE A 134 -11.20 0.20 7.32
C PHE A 134 -12.69 0.50 7.54
N HIS A 135 -13.52 0.10 6.57
CA HIS A 135 -14.96 0.36 6.62
C HIS A 135 -15.74 -0.78 5.95
N ASP A 136 -16.93 -1.07 6.46
CA ASP A 136 -17.85 -2.09 5.94
C ASP A 136 -18.38 -1.81 4.52
N ARG A 137 -18.24 -0.57 4.05
CA ARG A 137 -18.65 -0.13 2.70
C ARG A 137 -17.59 -0.31 1.62
N TYR A 138 -16.48 -0.96 1.94
CA TYR A 138 -15.47 -1.26 0.94
C TYR A 138 -15.91 -2.37 0.00
N VAL A 139 -15.88 -2.10 -1.28
CA VAL A 139 -16.16 -3.07 -2.35
C VAL A 139 -14.88 -3.35 -3.12
N ALA A 140 -14.34 -4.55 -2.95
CA ALA A 140 -13.15 -5.00 -3.65
C ALA A 140 -13.51 -5.57 -5.03
N MET A 141 -13.03 -4.92 -6.08
CA MET A 141 -13.17 -5.39 -7.46
C MET A 141 -12.06 -6.38 -7.79
N LYS A 142 -12.39 -7.43 -8.55
CA LYS A 142 -11.43 -8.48 -8.93
C LYS A 142 -10.50 -8.08 -10.07
N LYS A 143 -10.87 -7.07 -10.86
CA LYS A 143 -10.09 -6.63 -12.03
C LYS A 143 -8.95 -5.70 -11.59
N CYS A 144 -7.81 -5.83 -12.28
CA CYS A 144 -6.62 -5.03 -12.06
C CYS A 144 -6.50 -3.98 -13.15
N TYR A 145 -6.45 -2.70 -12.76
CA TYR A 145 -6.38 -1.57 -13.69
C TYR A 145 -5.20 -0.63 -13.40
N SER A 146 -4.29 -1.00 -12.52
CA SER A 146 -3.08 -0.21 -12.30
C SER A 146 -1.87 -1.09 -12.06
N THR A 147 -0.70 -0.49 -12.28
CA THR A 147 0.59 -1.00 -11.83
C THR A 147 1.15 -0.06 -10.80
N THR A 148 1.44 -0.57 -9.60
CA THR A 148 2.06 0.20 -8.53
C THR A 148 3.57 0.22 -8.74
N MET A 149 4.11 1.40 -9.07
CA MET A 149 5.49 1.66 -9.45
C MET A 149 6.33 2.06 -8.24
N ILE A 150 6.65 1.10 -7.39
CA ILE A 150 7.36 1.33 -6.13
C ILE A 150 8.86 1.03 -6.20
N ASN A 151 9.39 0.87 -7.39
CA ASN A 151 10.79 0.53 -7.65
C ASN A 151 11.60 1.66 -8.30
N TYR A 152 11.20 2.92 -8.10
CA TYR A 152 11.90 4.06 -8.67
C TYR A 152 13.20 4.38 -7.92
N SER A 153 13.19 4.22 -6.60
CA SER A 153 14.36 4.36 -5.73
C SER A 153 14.46 3.21 -4.72
N GLU A 154 15.66 3.00 -4.19
CA GLU A 154 15.94 2.03 -3.12
C GLU A 154 15.08 2.31 -1.88
N HIS A 155 14.98 3.59 -1.48
CA HIS A 155 14.16 4.04 -0.37
C HIS A 155 12.68 3.70 -0.57
N GLN A 156 12.11 4.04 -1.74
CA GLN A 156 10.71 3.75 -2.04
C GLN A 156 10.41 2.24 -2.01
N ALA A 157 11.28 1.44 -2.60
CA ALA A 157 11.15 -0.01 -2.63
C ALA A 157 11.22 -0.60 -1.21
N TRP A 158 12.23 -0.19 -0.43
CA TRP A 158 12.41 -0.63 0.95
C TRP A 158 11.22 -0.23 1.83
N GLN A 159 10.80 1.01 1.78
CA GLN A 159 9.67 1.53 2.58
C GLN A 159 8.37 0.79 2.28
N SER A 160 8.11 0.49 1.00
CA SER A 160 6.94 -0.29 0.59
C SER A 160 7.00 -1.71 1.13
N GLY A 161 8.13 -2.39 0.98
CA GLY A 161 8.33 -3.72 1.54
C GLY A 161 8.20 -3.73 3.07
N PHE A 162 8.84 -2.77 3.75
CA PHE A 162 8.80 -2.67 5.21
C PHE A 162 7.38 -2.52 5.76
N ARG A 163 6.59 -1.62 5.17
CA ARG A 163 5.19 -1.41 5.59
C ARG A 163 4.33 -2.66 5.37
N GLU A 164 4.49 -3.33 4.24
CA GLU A 164 3.78 -4.58 3.96
C GLU A 164 4.23 -5.71 4.88
N GLY A 165 5.54 -5.83 5.15
CA GLY A 165 6.09 -6.79 6.10
C GLY A 165 5.51 -6.62 7.50
N VAL A 166 5.39 -5.38 7.98
CA VAL A 166 4.74 -5.07 9.26
C VAL A 166 3.27 -5.47 9.24
N LYS A 167 2.49 -4.97 8.27
CA LYS A 167 1.04 -5.19 8.21
C LYS A 167 0.68 -6.67 8.10
N MET A 168 1.35 -7.41 7.23
CA MET A 168 1.08 -8.84 7.02
C MET A 168 1.56 -9.73 8.17
N SER A 169 2.35 -9.17 9.10
CA SER A 169 2.80 -9.87 10.31
C SER A 169 1.89 -9.65 11.53
N LEU A 170 0.77 -8.96 11.35
CA LEU A 170 -0.21 -8.71 12.41
C LEU A 170 -1.51 -9.49 12.15
N ASP A 171 -2.10 -10.01 13.22
CA ASP A 171 -3.45 -10.59 13.21
C ASP A 171 -4.44 -9.47 13.55
N ARG A 172 -5.12 -8.91 12.56
CA ARG A 172 -6.07 -7.78 12.72
C ARG A 172 -5.48 -6.64 13.55
N GLY A 173 -4.27 -6.23 13.22
CA GLY A 173 -3.57 -5.15 13.92
C GLY A 173 -2.90 -5.55 15.23
N HIS A 174 -3.02 -6.80 15.67
CA HIS A 174 -2.41 -7.31 16.90
C HIS A 174 -1.17 -8.16 16.63
N ARG A 175 -0.19 -8.06 17.50
CA ARG A 175 0.97 -8.94 17.48
C ARG A 175 0.58 -10.38 17.79
N VAL A 176 1.28 -11.29 17.17
CA VAL A 176 1.13 -12.72 17.38
C VAL A 176 2.45 -13.26 17.93
N SER A 177 2.38 -14.17 18.90
CA SER A 177 3.58 -14.84 19.40
C SER A 177 4.23 -15.67 18.27
N PRO A 178 5.57 -15.74 18.20
CA PRO A 178 6.25 -16.44 17.12
C PRO A 178 5.78 -17.87 16.89
N GLY A 179 5.58 -18.65 17.97
CA GLY A 179 5.14 -20.05 17.87
C GLY A 179 3.69 -20.26 17.37
N GLU A 180 2.88 -19.21 17.32
CA GLU A 180 1.51 -19.24 16.81
C GLU A 180 1.36 -18.54 15.45
N PHE A 181 2.45 -17.99 14.90
CA PHE A 181 2.43 -17.10 13.74
C PHE A 181 1.68 -17.70 12.54
N THR A 182 2.12 -18.84 12.04
CA THR A 182 1.51 -19.50 10.85
C THR A 182 0.09 -19.99 11.08
N LYS A 183 -0.35 -20.12 12.33
CA LYS A 183 -1.73 -20.52 12.67
C LYS A 183 -2.69 -19.34 12.77
N ARG A 184 -2.17 -18.17 13.22
CA ARG A 184 -2.97 -16.99 13.54
C ARG A 184 -3.04 -16.00 12.38
N ILE A 185 -1.95 -15.82 11.64
CA ILE A 185 -1.93 -14.90 10.50
C ILE A 185 -2.85 -15.41 9.39
N ASP A 186 -3.65 -14.51 8.83
CA ASP A 186 -4.52 -14.82 7.69
C ASP A 186 -3.73 -15.48 6.55
N LYS A 187 -4.29 -16.52 5.93
CA LYS A 187 -3.60 -17.32 4.92
C LYS A 187 -3.19 -16.52 3.67
N ASN A 188 -3.97 -15.51 3.29
CA ASN A 188 -3.63 -14.66 2.16
C ASN A 188 -2.50 -13.70 2.54
N ASN A 189 -2.55 -13.14 3.77
CA ASN A 189 -1.46 -12.31 4.29
C ASN A 189 -0.17 -13.13 4.39
N LEU A 190 -0.22 -14.34 4.90
CA LEU A 190 0.95 -15.21 5.01
C LEU A 190 1.55 -15.53 3.63
N ARG A 191 0.70 -15.88 2.64
CA ARG A 191 1.15 -16.12 1.26
C ARG A 191 1.77 -14.87 0.65
N ASN A 192 1.12 -13.73 0.78
CA ASN A 192 1.61 -12.47 0.21
C ASN A 192 2.91 -12.03 0.91
N LEU A 193 3.02 -12.23 2.22
CA LEU A 193 4.25 -11.96 2.98
C LEU A 193 5.44 -12.77 2.44
N LEU A 194 5.24 -14.07 2.21
CA LEU A 194 6.28 -14.93 1.63
C LEU A 194 6.70 -14.45 0.23
N VAL A 195 5.77 -14.00 -0.59
CA VAL A 195 6.09 -13.41 -1.91
C VAL A 195 6.89 -12.12 -1.75
N TRP A 196 6.48 -11.23 -0.85
CA TRP A 196 7.21 -9.99 -0.57
C TRP A 196 8.64 -10.24 -0.05
N MET A 197 8.84 -11.32 0.70
CA MET A 197 10.14 -11.70 1.25
C MET A 197 11.05 -12.41 0.25
N SER A 198 10.52 -12.94 -0.87
CA SER A 198 11.26 -13.90 -1.70
C SER A 198 11.30 -13.55 -3.19
N VAL A 199 10.40 -12.72 -3.70
CA VAL A 199 10.19 -12.53 -5.14
C VAL A 199 10.54 -11.11 -5.56
N GLY A 200 11.30 -11.00 -6.66
CA GLY A 200 11.63 -9.73 -7.30
C GLY A 200 13.08 -9.30 -7.15
N ALA A 201 14.00 -10.17 -6.71
CA ALA A 201 15.41 -9.86 -6.57
C ALA A 201 16.07 -9.39 -7.90
N ASP A 202 15.56 -9.87 -9.04
CA ASP A 202 15.97 -9.50 -10.39
C ASP A 202 15.36 -8.20 -10.92
N VAL A 203 14.41 -7.62 -10.18
CA VAL A 203 13.78 -6.35 -10.55
C VAL A 203 14.59 -5.18 -9.96
N LYS A 204 14.62 -4.05 -10.66
CA LYS A 204 15.28 -2.84 -10.17
C LYS A 204 14.82 -2.50 -8.76
N HIS A 205 15.76 -2.37 -7.84
CA HIS A 205 15.56 -2.14 -6.40
C HIS A 205 14.76 -3.22 -5.65
N GLY A 206 14.55 -4.39 -6.27
CA GLY A 206 13.78 -5.48 -5.67
C GLY A 206 14.37 -6.06 -4.40
N LEU A 207 15.72 -6.19 -4.31
CA LEU A 207 16.38 -6.60 -3.07
C LEU A 207 16.04 -5.67 -1.89
N TRP A 208 15.91 -4.38 -2.13
CA TRP A 208 15.51 -3.43 -1.09
C TRP A 208 14.07 -3.67 -0.62
N ALA A 209 13.16 -3.99 -1.53
CA ALA A 209 11.79 -4.35 -1.15
C ALA A 209 11.73 -5.64 -0.34
N ILE A 210 12.49 -6.67 -0.76
CA ILE A 210 12.62 -7.95 -0.04
C ILE A 210 13.19 -7.72 1.36
N HIS A 211 14.31 -6.99 1.45
CA HIS A 211 14.89 -6.65 2.76
C HIS A 211 13.89 -5.90 3.62
N GLY A 212 13.20 -4.90 3.05
CA GLY A 212 12.17 -4.14 3.77
C GLY A 212 11.10 -5.06 4.35
N ALA A 213 10.57 -5.99 3.56
CA ALA A 213 9.54 -6.92 4.00
C ALA A 213 10.04 -7.87 5.11
N CYS A 214 11.24 -8.43 4.95
CA CYS A 214 11.88 -9.26 5.97
C CYS A 214 12.10 -8.47 7.27
N TYR A 215 12.66 -7.28 7.16
CA TYR A 215 12.98 -6.43 8.32
C TYR A 215 11.72 -5.93 9.03
N GLY A 216 10.66 -5.54 8.28
CA GLY A 216 9.38 -5.16 8.85
C GLY A 216 8.71 -6.30 9.62
N SER A 217 8.75 -7.51 9.08
CA SER A 217 8.27 -8.70 9.77
C SER A 217 9.10 -9.01 11.03
N TYR A 218 10.43 -8.97 10.92
CA TYR A 218 11.35 -9.19 12.03
C TYR A 218 11.09 -8.21 13.18
N MET A 219 11.01 -6.94 12.89
CA MET A 219 10.73 -5.89 13.88
C MET A 219 9.37 -6.08 14.56
N THR A 220 8.38 -6.57 13.83
CA THR A 220 7.04 -6.79 14.35
C THR A 220 6.95 -8.03 15.25
N THR A 221 7.72 -9.08 14.95
CA THR A 221 7.54 -10.40 15.57
C THR A 221 8.66 -10.81 16.51
N LEU A 222 9.92 -10.43 16.24
CA LEU A 222 11.11 -10.91 16.93
C LEU A 222 11.90 -9.83 17.68
N ALA A 223 11.84 -8.57 17.26
CA ALA A 223 12.59 -7.48 17.88
C ALA A 223 12.09 -7.06 19.30
N GLY A 224 11.03 -7.70 19.79
CA GLY A 224 10.48 -7.47 21.12
C GLY A 224 9.29 -6.50 21.12
N GLU A 225 8.60 -6.48 22.26
CA GLU A 225 7.34 -5.72 22.43
C GLU A 225 7.53 -4.21 22.48
N THR A 226 8.75 -3.75 22.67
CA THR A 226 9.07 -2.31 22.80
C THR A 226 9.03 -1.55 21.49
N TRP A 227 9.18 -2.25 20.34
CA TRP A 227 9.10 -1.58 19.06
C TRP A 227 7.66 -1.24 18.70
N ASN A 228 7.42 0.03 18.38
CA ASN A 228 6.08 0.51 18.04
C ASN A 228 5.82 0.38 16.52
N TYR A 229 5.08 -0.65 16.09
CA TYR A 229 4.73 -0.87 14.69
C TYR A 229 3.84 0.23 14.08
N LYS A 230 3.22 1.09 14.89
CA LYS A 230 2.46 2.25 14.42
C LYS A 230 3.35 3.30 13.73
N VAL A 231 4.66 3.19 13.88
CA VAL A 231 5.65 4.02 13.16
C VAL A 231 5.51 3.92 11.63
N THR A 232 4.90 2.86 11.11
CA THR A 232 4.62 2.71 9.68
C THR A 232 3.73 3.80 9.08
N LYS A 233 3.05 4.58 9.93
CA LYS A 233 2.23 5.72 9.53
C LYS A 233 3.00 7.05 9.53
N ASP A 234 4.11 7.11 10.25
CA ASP A 234 4.96 8.30 10.38
C ASP A 234 6.13 8.22 9.40
N PHE A 235 5.99 8.92 8.28
CA PHE A 235 7.01 8.93 7.23
C PHE A 235 8.34 9.53 7.69
N ALA A 236 8.35 10.50 8.62
CA ALA A 236 9.58 11.06 9.15
C ALA A 236 10.36 10.03 9.99
N SER A 237 9.65 9.26 10.80
CA SER A 237 10.24 8.13 11.54
C SER A 237 10.73 7.02 10.60
N LEU A 238 10.00 6.73 9.52
CA LEU A 238 10.44 5.77 8.49
C LEU A 238 11.68 6.26 7.75
N ASP A 239 11.78 7.54 7.41
CA ASP A 239 12.97 8.14 6.79
C ASP A 239 14.19 8.03 7.72
N THR A 240 14.00 8.25 9.01
CA THR A 240 15.07 8.09 10.02
C THR A 240 15.53 6.63 10.11
N LEU A 241 14.59 5.70 10.14
CA LEU A 241 14.89 4.27 10.17
C LEU A 241 15.58 3.81 8.87
N TRP A 242 15.11 4.28 7.71
CA TRP A 242 15.73 4.02 6.43
C TRP A 242 17.21 4.43 6.41
N ASN A 243 17.51 5.65 6.83
CA ASN A 243 18.88 6.16 6.82
C ASN A 243 19.82 5.30 7.67
N ALA A 244 19.37 4.87 8.85
CA ALA A 244 20.15 3.99 9.72
C ALA A 244 20.36 2.60 9.09
N VAL A 245 19.31 2.02 8.51
CA VAL A 245 19.38 0.72 7.84
C VAL A 245 20.27 0.79 6.60
N TYR A 246 20.07 1.79 5.74
CA TYR A 246 20.81 1.94 4.49
C TYR A 246 22.31 1.99 4.72
N GLU A 247 22.77 2.83 5.64
CA GLU A 247 24.21 2.93 5.94
C GLU A 247 24.79 1.63 6.49
N SER A 248 23.99 0.80 7.13
CA SER A 248 24.45 -0.45 7.73
C SER A 248 24.54 -1.63 6.76
N ILE A 249 23.75 -1.62 5.66
CA ILE A 249 23.60 -2.80 4.79
C ILE A 249 23.79 -2.57 3.29
N ARG A 250 24.02 -1.34 2.84
CA ARG A 250 24.08 -1.02 1.40
C ARG A 250 25.09 -1.81 0.58
N TYR A 251 26.09 -2.40 1.22
CA TYR A 251 27.14 -3.17 0.55
C TYR A 251 26.95 -4.68 0.66
N ASP A 252 26.09 -5.17 1.56
CA ASP A 252 25.91 -6.59 1.88
C ASP A 252 24.41 -6.98 1.99
N ILE A 253 23.54 -6.28 1.27
CA ILE A 253 22.07 -6.44 1.37
C ILE A 253 21.59 -7.88 1.16
N GLU A 254 22.18 -8.64 0.23
CA GLU A 254 21.80 -10.03 -0.01
C GLU A 254 22.14 -10.91 1.20
N GLU A 255 23.30 -10.72 1.81
CA GLU A 255 23.70 -11.44 3.01
C GLU A 255 22.73 -11.14 4.17
N ARG A 256 22.35 -9.88 4.34
CA ARG A 256 21.38 -9.47 5.36
C ARG A 256 20.00 -10.07 5.15
N ILE A 257 19.55 -10.16 3.90
CA ILE A 257 18.28 -10.84 3.59
C ILE A 257 18.37 -12.32 3.98
N VAL A 258 19.47 -13.00 3.64
CA VAL A 258 19.68 -14.42 3.98
C VAL A 258 19.65 -14.63 5.49
N ASP A 259 20.26 -13.73 6.27
CA ASP A 259 20.23 -13.83 7.74
C ASP A 259 18.84 -13.61 8.30
N LEU A 260 18.12 -12.59 7.81
CA LEU A 260 16.71 -12.39 8.18
C LEU A 260 15.83 -13.60 7.81
N HIS A 261 16.05 -14.21 6.64
CA HIS A 261 15.34 -15.44 6.27
C HIS A 261 15.59 -16.58 7.26
N LYS A 262 16.84 -16.79 7.69
CA LYS A 262 17.17 -17.82 8.69
C LYS A 262 16.39 -17.61 9.98
N ASP A 263 16.40 -16.37 10.51
CA ASP A 263 15.72 -16.05 11.76
C ASP A 263 14.19 -16.21 11.64
N LEU A 264 13.60 -15.62 10.58
CA LEU A 264 12.16 -15.68 10.36
C LEU A 264 11.68 -17.11 10.10
N ASN A 265 12.39 -17.89 9.30
CA ASN A 265 12.05 -19.28 9.02
C ASN A 265 12.12 -20.14 10.30
N TYR A 266 13.18 -19.95 11.10
CA TYR A 266 13.36 -20.71 12.33
C TYR A 266 12.30 -20.36 13.38
N HIS A 267 12.07 -19.09 13.65
CA HIS A 267 11.21 -18.66 14.75
C HIS A 267 9.72 -18.61 14.40
N LEU A 268 9.36 -18.31 13.15
CA LEU A 268 7.98 -18.17 12.70
C LEU A 268 7.46 -19.38 11.91
N GLY A 269 8.33 -20.34 11.59
CA GLY A 269 7.97 -21.49 10.75
C GLY A 269 7.68 -21.12 9.31
N LEU A 270 8.36 -20.10 8.76
CA LEU A 270 8.26 -19.68 7.37
C LEU A 270 9.19 -20.51 6.46
N SER A 271 9.11 -20.25 5.15
CA SER A 271 9.95 -20.86 4.12
C SER A 271 10.40 -19.82 3.08
N ALA A 272 10.78 -18.62 3.55
CA ALA A 272 11.29 -17.57 2.70
C ALA A 272 12.70 -17.89 2.20
N SER A 273 12.99 -17.53 0.94
CA SER A 273 14.31 -17.67 0.32
C SER A 273 14.45 -16.69 -0.85
N LEU A 274 15.67 -16.25 -1.16
CA LEU A 274 16.00 -15.55 -2.41
C LEU A 274 15.99 -16.50 -3.59
#